data_63f172ab895a7d1ed9f68084cf9338bc
#
_entry.id   63f172ab895a7d1ed9f68084cf9338bc
#
_cell.length_a   1.000
_cell.length_b   1.000
_cell.length_c   1.000
_cell.angle_alpha   90.00
_cell.angle_beta   90.00
_cell.angle_gamma   90.00
#
_symmetry.space_group_name_H-M   'P 1'
#
loop_
_entity.id
_entity.type
_entity.pdbx_description
1 polymer ?
#
loop_
_entity_poly.entity_id
_entity_poly.type
_entity_poly.pdbx_seq_one_letter_code
_entity_poly.pdbx_strand_id
1 'polypeptide(L)'
;ALSRCVARKVALSRHKEARQLLYVGLFLSIALSTVTAAILQTNASAFSIYILGDIRCEPLLIAISYSLPFASVHSCICGYYLGRKQTKIPALAQLIEQIARVFSVYVIYMIALKKEQPVTILFAVIGLVIGEIVSSLFCIQCFTYGKVFARIHFILKNNFSHLKELLKLSVPLTANRILLNILQSIEAISIPIRLQQYGYTSSDALSAYGVLTGMALPCILFPSAITNAVSTMLLPTVTEIQTSNNWKQLKKLIQKVILYCFSLGFFCCILFLLFGNWIGTILFHSQLAGNFLLTLSWICPFLYANSTLISIINGLGNTTISFLINTFGLFIRIIGVIVFIPQIGMNGYLWGLLASQLSVSVLSILYLSCHLNKYPPA
;
A
#
# COMPACT_ATOMS: atom_id res chain seq x y z
N ALA A 1 7.55 11.21 -4.31
CA ALA A 1 8.36 12.21 -5.01
C ALA A 1 8.01 13.63 -4.54
N LEU A 2 6.76 14.09 -4.74
CA LEU A 2 6.34 15.47 -4.40
C LEU A 2 6.66 15.84 -2.95
N SER A 3 6.35 14.99 -1.98
CA SER A 3 6.61 15.24 -0.55
C SER A 3 8.10 15.53 -0.28
N ARG A 4 9.03 14.81 -0.91
CA ARG A 4 10.47 15.05 -0.77
C ARG A 4 10.91 16.38 -1.37
N CYS A 5 10.42 16.71 -2.57
CA CYS A 5 10.72 17.99 -3.21
C CYS A 5 10.21 19.17 -2.39
N VAL A 6 8.97 19.06 -1.88
CA VAL A 6 8.37 20.07 -1.01
C VAL A 6 9.14 20.20 0.30
N ALA A 7 9.47 19.11 0.96
CA ALA A 7 10.24 19.12 2.22
C ALA A 7 11.60 19.82 2.03
N ARG A 8 12.29 19.55 0.93
CA ARG A 8 13.57 20.22 0.58
C ARG A 8 13.40 21.74 0.42
N LYS A 9 12.34 22.19 -0.28
CA LYS A 9 12.08 23.62 -0.47
C LYS A 9 11.65 24.31 0.82
N VAL A 10 10.86 23.64 1.64
CA VAL A 10 10.44 24.12 2.96
C VAL A 10 11.65 24.25 3.91
N ALA A 11 12.56 23.28 3.92
CA ALA A 11 13.80 23.34 4.69
C ALA A 11 14.70 24.53 4.30
N LEU A 12 14.65 24.95 3.04
CA LEU A 12 15.33 26.15 2.53
C LEU A 12 14.50 27.44 2.70
N SER A 13 13.39 27.41 3.45
CA SER A 13 12.45 28.52 3.65
C SER A 13 11.81 29.08 2.36
N ARG A 14 11.85 28.32 1.26
CA ARG A 14 11.32 28.71 -0.05
C ARG A 14 9.86 28.28 -0.24
N HIS A 15 8.96 28.78 0.59
CA HIS A 15 7.54 28.37 0.61
C HIS A 15 6.79 28.66 -0.70
N LYS A 16 7.17 29.71 -1.45
CA LYS A 16 6.58 30.02 -2.76
C LYS A 16 6.90 28.94 -3.79
N GLU A 17 8.15 28.48 -3.86
CA GLU A 17 8.58 27.40 -4.75
C GLU A 17 7.94 26.06 -4.36
N ALA A 18 7.79 25.76 -3.07
CA ALA A 18 7.08 24.57 -2.60
C ALA A 18 5.61 24.54 -3.08
N ARG A 19 4.95 25.70 -3.12
CA ARG A 19 3.58 25.80 -3.66
C ARG A 19 3.54 25.67 -5.18
N GLN A 20 4.54 26.20 -5.89
CA GLN A 20 4.65 26.03 -7.34
C GLN A 20 4.86 24.57 -7.72
N LEU A 21 5.69 23.83 -6.96
CA LEU A 21 5.87 22.38 -7.13
C LEU A 21 4.56 21.60 -6.96
N LEU A 22 3.67 22.01 -6.05
CA LEU A 22 2.36 21.38 -5.91
C LEU A 22 1.50 21.62 -7.16
N TYR A 23 1.47 22.84 -7.71
CA TYR A 23 0.66 23.13 -8.91
C TYR A 23 1.16 22.34 -10.13
N VAL A 24 2.49 22.28 -10.33
CA VAL A 24 3.09 21.48 -11.39
C VAL A 24 2.78 19.98 -11.18
N GLY A 25 2.89 19.52 -9.94
CA GLY A 25 2.57 18.13 -9.58
C GLY A 25 1.10 17.80 -9.82
N LEU A 26 0.16 18.67 -9.44
CA LEU A 26 -1.28 18.51 -9.68
C LEU A 26 -1.59 18.44 -11.18
N PHE A 27 -1.05 19.37 -11.97
CA PHE A 27 -1.28 19.37 -13.41
C PHE A 27 -0.79 18.07 -14.06
N LEU A 28 0.45 17.66 -13.76
CA LEU A 28 1.04 16.44 -14.31
C LEU A 28 0.26 15.20 -13.89
N SER A 29 -0.12 15.12 -12.61
CA SER A 29 -0.87 14.01 -12.06
C SER A 29 -2.27 13.90 -12.66
N ILE A 30 -3.00 15.01 -12.78
CA ILE A 30 -4.34 15.03 -13.36
C ILE A 30 -4.27 14.65 -14.85
N ALA A 31 -3.33 15.23 -15.61
CA ALA A 31 -3.16 14.91 -17.02
C ALA A 31 -2.86 13.41 -17.23
N LEU A 32 -1.94 12.87 -16.43
CA LEU A 32 -1.57 11.45 -16.52
C LEU A 32 -2.72 10.53 -16.11
N SER A 33 -3.43 10.87 -15.04
CA SER A 33 -4.55 10.05 -14.52
C SER A 33 -5.77 10.07 -15.46
N THR A 34 -6.07 11.22 -16.10
CA THR A 34 -7.14 11.29 -17.11
C THR A 34 -6.81 10.49 -18.36
N VAL A 35 -5.56 10.54 -18.83
CA VAL A 35 -5.11 9.69 -19.96
C VAL A 35 -5.21 8.22 -19.58
N THR A 36 -4.75 7.83 -18.39
CA THR A 36 -4.83 6.45 -17.91
C THR A 36 -6.29 6.00 -17.76
N ALA A 37 -7.18 6.86 -17.24
CA ALA A 37 -8.60 6.56 -17.14
C ALA A 37 -9.24 6.36 -18.52
N ALA A 38 -8.92 7.20 -19.50
CA ALA A 38 -9.42 7.06 -20.86
C ALA A 38 -8.93 5.75 -21.52
N ILE A 39 -7.65 5.41 -21.38
CA ILE A 39 -7.10 4.14 -21.88
C ILE A 39 -7.80 2.94 -21.22
N LEU A 40 -8.05 3.02 -19.91
CA LEU A 40 -8.73 1.94 -19.19
C LEU A 40 -10.18 1.77 -19.63
N GLN A 41 -10.90 2.88 -19.86
CA GLN A 41 -12.29 2.85 -20.33
C GLN A 41 -12.42 2.32 -21.75
N THR A 42 -11.55 2.77 -22.66
CA THR A 42 -11.59 2.35 -24.08
C THR A 42 -11.19 0.90 -24.27
N ASN A 43 -10.36 0.33 -23.39
CA ASN A 43 -9.87 -1.03 -23.48
C ASN A 43 -10.35 -1.93 -22.33
N ALA A 44 -11.43 -1.57 -21.63
CA ALA A 44 -11.92 -2.30 -20.45
C ALA A 44 -12.24 -3.77 -20.78
N SER A 45 -12.88 -4.06 -21.93
CA SER A 45 -13.17 -5.42 -22.38
C SER A 45 -11.90 -6.24 -22.61
N ALA A 46 -10.90 -5.65 -23.28
CA ALA A 46 -9.63 -6.33 -23.53
C ALA A 46 -8.89 -6.62 -22.21
N PHE A 47 -8.84 -5.68 -21.29
CA PHE A 47 -8.22 -5.87 -19.97
C PHE A 47 -8.96 -6.94 -19.15
N SER A 48 -10.30 -6.96 -19.19
CA SER A 48 -11.08 -7.95 -18.44
C SER A 48 -10.89 -9.37 -18.99
N ILE A 49 -10.83 -9.56 -20.30
CA ILE A 49 -10.67 -10.88 -20.92
C ILE A 49 -9.21 -11.35 -20.84
N TYR A 50 -8.26 -10.55 -21.34
CA TYR A 50 -6.87 -11.01 -21.51
C TYR A 50 -6.02 -10.94 -20.24
N ILE A 51 -6.32 -10.01 -19.32
CA ILE A 51 -5.52 -9.84 -18.09
C ILE A 51 -6.22 -10.47 -16.88
N LEU A 52 -7.52 -10.20 -16.69
CA LEU A 52 -8.26 -10.70 -15.54
C LEU A 52 -8.91 -12.07 -15.77
N GLY A 53 -9.12 -12.45 -17.05
CA GLY A 53 -9.72 -13.73 -17.41
C GLY A 53 -11.24 -13.82 -17.16
N ASP A 54 -11.92 -12.72 -16.87
CA ASP A 54 -13.37 -12.69 -16.61
C ASP A 54 -14.00 -11.39 -17.14
N ILE A 55 -14.89 -11.53 -18.13
CA ILE A 55 -15.62 -10.42 -18.75
C ILE A 55 -16.49 -9.64 -17.74
N ARG A 56 -16.91 -10.28 -16.64
CA ARG A 56 -17.71 -9.63 -15.58
C ARG A 56 -16.96 -8.52 -14.87
N CYS A 57 -15.63 -8.45 -15.00
CA CYS A 57 -14.81 -7.39 -14.47
C CYS A 57 -14.87 -6.08 -15.28
N GLU A 58 -15.39 -6.11 -16.53
CA GLU A 58 -15.45 -4.92 -17.40
C GLU A 58 -16.18 -3.74 -16.76
N PRO A 59 -17.44 -3.87 -16.26
CA PRO A 59 -18.14 -2.75 -15.64
C PRO A 59 -17.45 -2.25 -14.36
N LEU A 60 -16.73 -3.12 -13.66
CA LEU A 60 -15.95 -2.76 -12.47
C LEU A 60 -14.74 -1.91 -12.84
N LEU A 61 -14.03 -2.27 -13.93
CA LEU A 61 -12.89 -1.51 -14.46
C LEU A 61 -13.31 -0.12 -14.92
N ILE A 62 -14.44 -0.02 -15.62
CA ILE A 62 -15.01 1.26 -16.05
C ILE A 62 -15.36 2.12 -14.84
N ALA A 63 -16.04 1.55 -13.85
CA ALA A 63 -16.42 2.28 -12.64
C ALA A 63 -15.19 2.79 -11.87
N ILE A 64 -14.17 1.94 -11.66
CA ILE A 64 -12.97 2.31 -10.90
C ILE A 64 -12.14 3.38 -11.63
N SER A 65 -12.17 3.41 -12.97
CA SER A 65 -11.42 4.40 -13.76
C SER A 65 -11.81 5.83 -13.46
N TYR A 66 -13.07 6.07 -13.08
CA TYR A 66 -13.55 7.40 -12.67
C TYR A 66 -12.89 7.89 -11.37
N SER A 67 -12.39 7.01 -10.51
CA SER A 67 -11.68 7.41 -9.29
C SER A 67 -10.30 7.98 -9.55
N LEU A 68 -9.61 7.60 -10.65
CA LEU A 68 -8.21 7.90 -10.90
C LEU A 68 -7.86 9.41 -10.87
N PRO A 69 -8.62 10.32 -11.54
CA PRO A 69 -8.35 11.74 -11.45
C PRO A 69 -8.49 12.30 -10.04
N PHE A 70 -9.49 11.84 -9.29
CA PHE A 70 -9.73 12.28 -7.92
C PHE A 70 -8.65 11.77 -6.96
N ALA A 71 -8.28 10.50 -7.06
CA ALA A 71 -7.19 9.90 -6.31
C ALA A 71 -5.85 10.61 -6.57
N SER A 72 -5.61 11.08 -7.80
CA SER A 72 -4.42 11.85 -8.15
C SER A 72 -4.37 13.20 -7.43
N VAL A 73 -5.49 13.91 -7.37
CA VAL A 73 -5.63 15.19 -6.65
C VAL A 73 -5.42 14.98 -5.15
N HIS A 74 -6.12 14.01 -4.57
CA HIS A 74 -5.99 13.63 -3.16
C HIS A 74 -4.53 13.34 -2.80
N SER A 75 -3.87 12.44 -3.55
CA SER A 75 -2.47 12.05 -3.32
C SER A 75 -1.48 13.23 -3.42
N CYS A 76 -1.68 14.14 -4.38
CA CYS A 76 -0.81 15.31 -4.54
C CYS A 76 -0.94 16.28 -3.37
N ILE A 77 -2.16 16.60 -2.94
CA ILE A 77 -2.40 17.53 -1.83
C ILE A 77 -1.89 16.92 -0.52
N CYS A 78 -2.19 15.65 -0.25
CA CYS A 78 -1.65 14.93 0.91
C CYS A 78 -0.11 14.90 0.89
N GLY A 79 0.49 14.65 -0.26
CA GLY A 79 1.94 14.68 -0.44
C GLY A 79 2.57 16.04 -0.13
N TYR A 80 1.89 17.14 -0.48
CA TYR A 80 2.32 18.50 -0.16
C TYR A 80 2.30 18.76 1.36
N TYR A 81 1.20 18.40 2.04
CA TYR A 81 1.10 18.58 3.48
C TYR A 81 2.08 17.71 4.26
N LEU A 82 2.30 16.46 3.84
CA LEU A 82 3.34 15.59 4.40
C LEU A 82 4.75 16.19 4.23
N GLY A 83 5.04 16.80 3.08
CA GLY A 83 6.30 17.51 2.85
C GLY A 83 6.48 18.73 3.76
N ARG A 84 5.39 19.31 4.27
CA ARG A 84 5.40 20.38 5.26
C ARG A 84 5.38 19.88 6.72
N LYS A 85 5.49 18.57 6.93
CA LYS A 85 5.35 17.93 8.24
C LYS A 85 3.96 18.14 8.90
N GLN A 86 2.95 18.44 8.12
CA GLN A 86 1.57 18.63 8.55
C GLN A 86 0.76 17.35 8.27
N THR A 87 0.73 16.43 9.23
CA THR A 87 0.10 15.11 9.09
C THR A 87 -1.40 15.11 9.34
N LYS A 88 -1.95 16.16 9.95
CA LYS A 88 -3.38 16.25 10.31
C LYS A 88 -4.30 16.17 9.09
N ILE A 89 -3.97 16.91 8.01
CA ILE A 89 -4.82 16.97 6.81
C ILE A 89 -4.84 15.64 6.07
N PRO A 90 -3.70 14.99 5.77
CA PRO A 90 -3.70 13.64 5.21
C PRO A 90 -4.45 12.60 6.06
N ALA A 91 -4.30 12.65 7.39
CA ALA A 91 -5.00 11.73 8.28
C ALA A 91 -6.53 11.95 8.25
N LEU A 92 -6.98 13.20 8.30
CA LEU A 92 -8.40 13.52 8.18
C LEU A 92 -8.96 13.17 6.81
N ALA A 93 -8.23 13.42 5.72
CA ALA A 93 -8.63 13.06 4.38
C ALA A 93 -8.85 11.54 4.24
N GLN A 94 -7.94 10.74 4.81
CA GLN A 94 -8.07 9.29 4.81
C GLN A 94 -9.26 8.79 5.65
N LEU A 95 -9.52 9.42 6.80
CA LEU A 95 -10.70 9.09 7.63
C LEU A 95 -12.00 9.42 6.88
N ILE A 96 -12.09 10.61 6.28
CA ILE A 96 -13.26 11.04 5.50
C ILE A 96 -13.48 10.10 4.31
N GLU A 97 -12.42 9.69 3.61
CA GLU A 97 -12.49 8.70 2.53
C GLU A 97 -13.13 7.39 3.01
N GLN A 98 -12.66 6.83 4.13
CA GLN A 98 -13.18 5.57 4.65
C GLN A 98 -14.63 5.69 5.11
N ILE A 99 -14.97 6.77 5.81
CA ILE A 99 -16.36 7.02 6.25
C ILE A 99 -17.28 7.16 5.04
N ALA A 100 -16.89 7.96 4.05
CA ALA A 100 -17.70 8.17 2.84
C ALA A 100 -17.85 6.86 2.05
N ARG A 101 -16.82 6.03 1.96
CA ARG A 101 -16.85 4.71 1.32
C ARG A 101 -17.84 3.78 1.98
N VAL A 102 -17.73 3.60 3.30
CA VAL A 102 -18.63 2.70 4.04
C VAL A 102 -20.06 3.20 4.01
N PHE A 103 -20.26 4.49 4.24
CA PHE A 103 -21.59 5.10 4.25
C PHE A 103 -22.28 4.99 2.88
N SER A 104 -21.57 5.26 1.79
CA SER A 104 -22.14 5.16 0.45
C SER A 104 -22.52 3.73 0.08
N VAL A 105 -21.66 2.74 0.41
CA VAL A 105 -22.00 1.32 0.20
C VAL A 105 -23.24 0.93 0.99
N TYR A 106 -23.33 1.34 2.25
CA TYR A 106 -24.49 1.09 3.09
C TYR A 106 -25.78 1.68 2.52
N VAL A 107 -25.73 2.94 2.07
CA VAL A 107 -26.91 3.61 1.46
C VAL A 107 -27.31 2.89 0.17
N ILE A 108 -26.37 2.56 -0.72
CA ILE A 108 -26.66 1.87 -1.97
C ILE A 108 -27.26 0.48 -1.68
N TYR A 109 -26.73 -0.24 -0.70
CA TYR A 109 -27.24 -1.55 -0.27
C TYR A 109 -28.70 -1.43 0.24
N MET A 110 -29.01 -0.44 1.07
CA MET A 110 -30.39 -0.22 1.57
C MET A 110 -31.37 0.14 0.45
N ILE A 111 -30.91 0.91 -0.55
CA ILE A 111 -31.75 1.24 -1.72
C ILE A 111 -32.00 -0.02 -2.57
N ALA A 112 -30.98 -0.85 -2.77
CA ALA A 112 -31.08 -2.09 -3.53
C ALA A 112 -32.04 -3.08 -2.86
N LEU A 113 -31.97 -3.23 -1.54
CA LEU A 113 -32.91 -4.06 -0.76
C LEU A 113 -34.36 -3.60 -0.92
N LYS A 114 -34.61 -2.28 -0.87
CA LYS A 114 -35.99 -1.74 -1.07
C LYS A 114 -36.52 -1.98 -2.47
N LYS A 115 -35.63 -2.09 -3.47
CA LYS A 115 -35.99 -2.31 -4.89
C LYS A 115 -35.92 -3.79 -5.30
N GLU A 116 -35.66 -4.70 -4.36
CA GLU A 116 -35.47 -6.13 -4.62
C GLU A 116 -34.43 -6.44 -5.70
N GLN A 117 -33.43 -5.54 -5.82
CA GLN A 117 -32.36 -5.71 -6.79
C GLN A 117 -31.24 -6.62 -6.24
N PRO A 118 -30.62 -7.46 -7.07
CA PRO A 118 -29.52 -8.30 -6.63
C PRO A 118 -28.32 -7.47 -6.15
N VAL A 119 -27.76 -7.83 -5.01
CA VAL A 119 -26.57 -7.21 -4.48
C VAL A 119 -25.37 -7.60 -5.34
N THR A 120 -24.70 -6.62 -5.94
CA THR A 120 -23.58 -6.82 -6.84
C THR A 120 -22.28 -6.22 -6.28
N ILE A 121 -21.16 -6.77 -6.67
CA ILE A 121 -19.82 -6.24 -6.32
C ILE A 121 -19.65 -4.79 -6.78
N LEU A 122 -20.38 -4.38 -7.82
CA LEU A 122 -20.36 -3.01 -8.34
C LEU A 122 -20.69 -1.96 -7.26
N PHE A 123 -21.54 -2.29 -6.28
CA PHE A 123 -21.87 -1.37 -5.18
C PHE A 123 -20.64 -1.03 -4.33
N ALA A 124 -19.78 -2.00 -4.07
CA ALA A 124 -18.53 -1.79 -3.35
C ALA A 124 -17.56 -0.90 -4.15
N VAL A 125 -17.48 -1.11 -5.46
CA VAL A 125 -16.65 -0.30 -6.36
C VAL A 125 -17.17 1.14 -6.44
N ILE A 126 -18.47 1.34 -6.56
CA ILE A 126 -19.08 2.69 -6.54
C ILE A 126 -18.78 3.40 -5.21
N GLY A 127 -18.86 2.67 -4.08
CA GLY A 127 -18.52 3.23 -2.79
C GLY A 127 -17.05 3.67 -2.70
N LEU A 128 -16.15 2.92 -3.30
CA LEU A 128 -14.74 3.29 -3.40
C LEU A 128 -14.57 4.58 -4.21
N VAL A 129 -15.23 4.71 -5.36
CA VAL A 129 -15.18 5.91 -6.20
C VAL A 129 -15.72 7.13 -5.45
N ILE A 130 -16.86 6.99 -4.74
CA ILE A 130 -17.45 8.07 -3.94
C ILE A 130 -16.48 8.49 -2.81
N GLY A 131 -15.85 7.54 -2.14
CA GLY A 131 -14.85 7.81 -1.11
C GLY A 131 -13.71 8.69 -1.61
N GLU A 132 -13.14 8.36 -2.78
CA GLU A 132 -12.07 9.13 -3.42
C GLU A 132 -12.54 10.54 -3.85
N ILE A 133 -13.76 10.66 -4.38
CA ILE A 133 -14.33 11.96 -4.76
C ILE A 133 -14.49 12.86 -3.52
N VAL A 134 -15.09 12.36 -2.46
CA VAL A 134 -15.34 13.12 -1.23
C VAL A 134 -14.03 13.55 -0.57
N SER A 135 -13.06 12.64 -0.49
CA SER A 135 -11.73 12.92 0.05
C SER A 135 -10.98 13.97 -0.78
N SER A 136 -11.05 13.88 -2.11
CA SER A 136 -10.42 14.86 -3.00
C SER A 136 -11.05 16.24 -2.85
N LEU A 137 -12.38 16.33 -2.73
CA LEU A 137 -13.09 17.59 -2.50
C LEU A 137 -12.70 18.21 -1.15
N PHE A 138 -12.62 17.40 -0.09
CA PHE A 138 -12.12 17.86 1.20
C PHE A 138 -10.70 18.41 1.10
N CYS A 139 -9.79 17.70 0.42
CA CYS A 139 -8.42 18.16 0.21
C CYS A 139 -8.37 19.49 -0.57
N ILE A 140 -9.20 19.64 -1.59
CA ILE A 140 -9.33 20.89 -2.35
C ILE A 140 -9.83 22.01 -1.44
N GLN A 141 -10.86 21.79 -0.62
CA GLN A 141 -11.36 22.77 0.33
C GLN A 141 -10.28 23.21 1.31
N CYS A 142 -9.54 22.29 1.93
CA CYS A 142 -8.44 22.59 2.83
C CYS A 142 -7.34 23.44 2.16
N PHE A 143 -7.16 23.27 0.87
CA PHE A 143 -6.15 24.01 0.11
C PHE A 143 -6.69 25.32 -0.49
N THR A 144 -7.99 25.40 -0.84
CA THR A 144 -8.59 26.43 -1.71
C THR A 144 -9.07 27.67 -0.97
N TYR A 145 -8.79 27.85 0.29
CA TYR A 145 -9.04 29.18 0.86
C TYR A 145 -8.29 30.31 0.12
N GLY A 146 -7.82 30.08 -1.11
CA GLY A 146 -7.19 31.05 -1.97
C GLY A 146 -6.90 30.62 -3.42
N LYS A 147 -7.75 30.95 -4.35
CA LYS A 147 -7.48 31.19 -5.81
C LYS A 147 -6.54 30.18 -6.53
N VAL A 148 -6.89 28.87 -6.56
CA VAL A 148 -6.03 27.81 -7.10
C VAL A 148 -6.06 27.69 -8.63
N PHE A 149 -7.26 27.64 -9.22
CA PHE A 149 -7.42 27.30 -10.64
C PHE A 149 -6.93 28.37 -11.62
N ALA A 150 -7.06 29.64 -11.29
CA ALA A 150 -6.68 30.74 -12.19
C ALA A 150 -5.15 30.87 -12.35
N ARG A 151 -4.34 30.31 -11.45
CA ARG A 151 -2.87 30.41 -11.47
C ARG A 151 -2.15 29.24 -12.15
N ILE A 152 -2.83 28.11 -12.37
CA ILE A 152 -2.18 26.91 -12.95
C ILE A 152 -1.63 27.20 -14.34
N HIS A 153 -2.39 27.87 -15.19
CA HIS A 153 -1.99 28.18 -16.57
C HIS A 153 -0.79 29.14 -16.65
N PHE A 154 -0.73 30.14 -15.77
CA PHE A 154 0.38 31.11 -15.73
C PHE A 154 1.69 30.49 -15.20
N ILE A 155 1.59 29.52 -14.31
CA ILE A 155 2.75 28.89 -13.65
C ILE A 155 3.48 27.93 -14.59
N LEU A 156 2.76 27.21 -15.47
CA LEU A 156 3.37 26.27 -16.42
C LEU A 156 4.33 26.94 -17.40
N LYS A 157 4.03 28.17 -17.82
CA LYS A 157 4.85 28.90 -18.83
C LYS A 157 6.24 29.29 -18.29
N ASN A 158 6.43 29.38 -16.96
CA ASN A 158 7.68 29.91 -16.37
C ASN A 158 8.46 28.90 -15.47
N ASN A 159 8.01 27.62 -15.33
CA ASN A 159 8.55 26.70 -14.31
C ASN A 159 9.04 25.35 -14.87
N PHE A 160 9.64 25.35 -16.06
CA PHE A 160 10.21 24.13 -16.66
C PHE A 160 11.30 23.49 -15.79
N SER A 161 12.02 24.27 -14.98
CA SER A 161 13.01 23.78 -14.02
C SER A 161 12.40 22.95 -12.89
N HIS A 162 11.22 23.34 -12.38
CA HIS A 162 10.51 22.59 -11.35
C HIS A 162 9.91 21.27 -11.88
N LEU A 163 9.48 21.25 -13.14
CA LEU A 163 9.05 20.05 -13.82
C LEU A 163 10.20 19.05 -13.95
N LYS A 164 11.38 19.52 -14.40
CA LYS A 164 12.58 18.69 -14.53
C LYS A 164 13.04 18.14 -13.17
N GLU A 165 13.01 18.95 -12.12
CA GLU A 165 13.35 18.52 -10.74
C GLU A 165 12.39 17.44 -10.23
N LEU A 166 11.07 17.59 -10.45
CA LEU A 166 10.06 16.60 -10.11
C LEU A 166 10.23 15.31 -10.90
N LEU A 167 10.41 15.38 -12.21
CA LEU A 167 10.56 14.21 -13.07
C LEU A 167 11.82 13.42 -12.73
N LYS A 168 12.94 14.09 -12.49
CA LYS A 168 14.21 13.44 -12.12
C LYS A 168 14.09 12.59 -10.83
N LEU A 169 13.24 13.02 -9.89
CA LEU A 169 12.99 12.30 -8.64
C LEU A 169 11.83 11.31 -8.74
N SER A 170 10.79 11.65 -9.51
CA SER A 170 9.61 10.80 -9.62
C SER A 170 9.82 9.59 -10.51
N VAL A 171 10.53 9.73 -11.63
CA VAL A 171 10.70 8.62 -12.59
C VAL A 171 11.30 7.37 -11.94
N PRO A 172 12.47 7.40 -11.27
CA PRO A 172 13.04 6.21 -10.67
C PRO A 172 12.19 5.66 -9.51
N LEU A 173 11.56 6.53 -8.70
CA LEU A 173 10.68 6.09 -7.62
C LEU A 173 9.39 5.44 -8.14
N THR A 174 8.85 5.98 -9.23
CA THR A 174 7.64 5.43 -9.87
C THR A 174 7.96 4.12 -10.57
N ALA A 175 9.08 4.03 -11.29
CA ALA A 175 9.54 2.79 -11.94
C ALA A 175 9.67 1.64 -10.93
N ASN A 176 10.29 1.90 -9.76
CA ASN A 176 10.39 0.91 -8.69
C ASN A 176 9.01 0.47 -8.17
N ARG A 177 8.09 1.41 -7.98
CA ARG A 177 6.72 1.08 -7.54
C ARG A 177 5.93 0.32 -8.59
N ILE A 178 6.05 0.70 -9.86
CA ILE A 178 5.41 0.00 -10.98
C ILE A 178 5.93 -1.44 -11.04
N LEU A 179 7.24 -1.66 -10.94
CA LEU A 179 7.81 -3.01 -10.95
C LEU A 179 7.24 -3.88 -9.81
N LEU A 180 7.22 -3.35 -8.58
CA LEU A 180 6.64 -4.07 -7.45
C LEU A 180 5.15 -4.36 -7.63
N ASN A 181 4.38 -3.39 -8.15
CA ASN A 181 2.94 -3.58 -8.41
C ASN A 181 2.69 -4.60 -9.52
N ILE A 182 3.49 -4.62 -10.58
CA ILE A 182 3.41 -5.65 -11.65
C ILE A 182 3.66 -7.03 -11.05
N LEU A 183 4.71 -7.20 -10.24
CA LEU A 183 5.01 -8.48 -9.59
C LEU A 183 3.86 -8.94 -8.67
N GLN A 184 3.26 -8.02 -7.91
CA GLN A 184 2.09 -8.30 -7.07
C GLN A 184 0.85 -8.65 -7.90
N SER A 185 0.66 -8.00 -9.06
CA SER A 185 -0.44 -8.32 -9.96
C SER A 185 -0.28 -9.71 -10.58
N ILE A 186 0.94 -10.06 -11.02
CA ILE A 186 1.26 -11.39 -11.53
C ILE A 186 0.95 -12.45 -10.47
N GLU A 187 1.34 -12.20 -9.22
CA GLU A 187 1.03 -13.07 -8.10
C GLU A 187 -0.49 -13.23 -7.92
N ALA A 188 -1.22 -12.13 -7.81
CA ALA A 188 -2.66 -12.14 -7.56
C ALA A 188 -3.45 -12.89 -8.66
N ILE A 189 -3.07 -12.71 -9.92
CA ILE A 189 -3.71 -13.38 -11.06
C ILE A 189 -3.31 -14.87 -11.11
N SER A 190 -2.07 -15.17 -10.78
CA SER A 190 -1.57 -16.56 -10.87
C SER A 190 -2.17 -17.47 -9.80
N ILE A 191 -2.51 -16.97 -8.62
CA ILE A 191 -3.01 -17.80 -7.52
C ILE A 191 -4.29 -18.58 -7.91
N PRO A 192 -5.39 -17.96 -8.38
CA PRO A 192 -6.59 -18.70 -8.79
C PRO A 192 -6.33 -19.67 -9.94
N ILE A 193 -5.48 -19.29 -10.90
CA ILE A 193 -5.13 -20.15 -12.05
C ILE A 193 -4.39 -21.41 -11.57
N ARG A 194 -3.43 -21.27 -10.65
CA ARG A 194 -2.67 -22.41 -10.11
C ARG A 194 -3.50 -23.29 -9.18
N LEU A 195 -4.49 -22.71 -8.47
CA LEU A 195 -5.43 -23.50 -7.68
C LEU A 195 -6.32 -24.38 -8.58
N GLN A 196 -6.72 -23.91 -9.76
CA GLN A 196 -7.44 -24.72 -10.74
C GLN A 196 -6.57 -25.91 -11.21
N GLN A 197 -5.26 -25.72 -11.39
CA GLN A 197 -4.34 -26.81 -11.76
C GLN A 197 -4.21 -27.86 -10.62
N TYR A 198 -4.41 -27.47 -9.38
CA TYR A 198 -4.45 -28.40 -8.23
C TYR A 198 -5.76 -29.20 -8.18
N GLY A 199 -6.81 -28.77 -8.89
CA GLY A 199 -8.11 -29.47 -8.92
C GLY A 199 -9.29 -28.68 -8.36
N TYR A 200 -9.11 -27.40 -8.01
CA TYR A 200 -10.24 -26.54 -7.64
C TYR A 200 -11.07 -26.18 -8.87
N THR A 201 -12.39 -26.05 -8.71
CA THR A 201 -13.21 -25.39 -9.74
C THR A 201 -12.83 -23.90 -9.82
N SER A 202 -13.15 -23.24 -10.93
CA SER A 202 -12.87 -21.77 -11.04
C SER A 202 -13.56 -20.97 -9.94
N SER A 203 -14.79 -21.36 -9.56
CA SER A 203 -15.55 -20.72 -8.47
C SER A 203 -14.89 -20.93 -7.11
N ASP A 204 -14.45 -22.16 -6.81
CA ASP A 204 -13.83 -22.48 -5.52
C ASP A 204 -12.46 -21.83 -5.37
N ALA A 205 -11.68 -21.77 -6.47
CA ALA A 205 -10.38 -21.09 -6.49
C ALA A 205 -10.52 -19.59 -6.18
N LEU A 206 -11.47 -18.91 -6.82
CA LEU A 206 -11.77 -17.50 -6.58
C LEU A 206 -12.33 -17.28 -5.17
N SER A 207 -13.20 -18.16 -4.71
CA SER A 207 -13.74 -18.10 -3.35
C SER A 207 -12.64 -18.26 -2.28
N ALA A 208 -11.77 -19.25 -2.42
CA ALA A 208 -10.65 -19.47 -1.50
C ALA A 208 -9.69 -18.26 -1.47
N TYR A 209 -9.39 -17.70 -2.65
CA TYR A 209 -8.59 -16.48 -2.74
C TYR A 209 -9.30 -15.26 -2.14
N GLY A 210 -10.61 -15.14 -2.33
CA GLY A 210 -11.44 -14.10 -1.73
C GLY A 210 -11.49 -14.18 -0.19
N VAL A 211 -11.63 -15.37 0.37
CA VAL A 211 -11.57 -15.60 1.83
C VAL A 211 -10.20 -15.22 2.39
N LEU A 212 -9.13 -15.59 1.68
CA LEU A 212 -7.78 -15.22 2.11
C LEU A 212 -7.59 -13.70 2.12
N THR A 213 -7.90 -13.03 1.00
CA THR A 213 -7.61 -11.60 0.81
C THR A 213 -8.63 -10.68 1.46
N GLY A 214 -9.88 -11.12 1.58
CA GLY A 214 -10.98 -10.34 2.15
C GLY A 214 -11.22 -10.55 3.64
N MET A 215 -10.79 -11.69 4.22
CA MET A 215 -11.06 -12.04 5.61
C MET A 215 -9.75 -12.27 6.39
N ALA A 216 -8.96 -13.27 6.02
CA ALA A 216 -7.82 -13.70 6.83
C ALA A 216 -6.66 -12.68 6.82
N LEU A 217 -6.23 -12.20 5.66
CA LEU A 217 -5.14 -11.23 5.56
C LEU A 217 -5.46 -9.89 6.24
N PRO A 218 -6.63 -9.25 6.05
CA PRO A 218 -6.98 -8.03 6.76
C PRO A 218 -6.96 -8.20 8.28
N CYS A 219 -7.43 -9.33 8.79
CA CYS A 219 -7.40 -9.64 10.22
C CYS A 219 -5.96 -9.69 10.76
N ILE A 220 -5.05 -10.37 10.07
CA ILE A 220 -3.62 -10.44 10.42
C ILE A 220 -2.92 -9.08 10.25
N LEU A 221 -3.30 -8.30 9.25
CA LEU A 221 -2.72 -6.99 8.99
C LEU A 221 -3.20 -5.91 9.97
N PHE A 222 -4.33 -6.09 10.65
CA PHE A 222 -4.90 -5.08 11.53
C PHE A 222 -3.92 -4.65 12.64
N PRO A 223 -3.28 -5.56 13.43
CA PRO A 223 -2.33 -5.16 14.44
C PRO A 223 -1.04 -4.53 13.87
N SER A 224 -0.71 -4.78 12.59
CA SER A 224 0.45 -4.19 11.95
C SER A 224 0.34 -2.66 11.80
N ALA A 225 -0.85 -2.09 11.95
CA ALA A 225 -1.05 -0.64 11.97
C ALA A 225 -0.17 0.04 13.05
N ILE A 226 0.01 -0.62 14.20
CA ILE A 226 0.88 -0.14 15.29
C ILE A 226 2.34 -0.09 14.82
N THR A 227 2.84 -1.18 14.23
CA THR A 227 4.22 -1.23 13.74
C THR A 227 4.47 -0.31 12.55
N ASN A 228 3.46 -0.10 11.71
CA ASN A 228 3.51 0.87 10.61
C ASN A 228 3.57 2.32 11.13
N ALA A 229 2.85 2.65 12.20
CA ALA A 229 2.95 3.96 12.85
C ALA A 229 4.36 4.19 13.42
N VAL A 230 4.93 3.21 14.10
CA VAL A 230 6.32 3.23 14.57
C VAL A 230 7.29 3.39 13.39
N SER A 231 7.09 2.63 12.32
CA SER A 231 7.90 2.64 11.10
C SER A 231 7.97 4.03 10.45
N THR A 232 6.85 4.76 10.40
CA THR A 232 6.82 6.12 9.83
C THR A 232 7.61 7.13 10.64
N MET A 233 7.66 6.97 11.97
CA MET A 233 8.45 7.81 12.87
C MET A 233 9.94 7.43 12.86
N LEU A 234 10.27 6.17 12.64
CA LEU A 234 11.65 5.69 12.63
C LEU A 234 12.49 6.30 11.52
N LEU A 235 11.92 6.48 10.34
CA LEU A 235 12.65 6.98 9.18
C LEU A 235 13.34 8.35 9.46
N PRO A 236 12.64 9.41 9.93
CA PRO A 236 13.30 10.66 10.27
C PRO A 236 14.21 10.54 11.51
N THR A 237 13.81 9.75 12.53
CA THR A 237 14.59 9.60 13.75
C THR A 237 15.95 8.92 13.49
N VAL A 238 15.98 7.88 12.67
CA VAL A 238 17.21 7.19 12.27
C VAL A 238 18.13 8.14 11.50
N THR A 239 17.58 8.92 10.57
CA THR A 239 18.34 9.92 9.81
C THR A 239 18.95 10.99 10.71
N GLU A 240 18.20 11.49 11.69
CA GLU A 240 18.65 12.50 12.65
C GLU A 240 19.80 11.98 13.53
N ILE A 241 19.66 10.77 14.10
CA ILE A 241 20.70 10.16 14.94
C ILE A 241 21.94 9.82 14.10
N GLN A 242 21.76 9.40 12.85
CA GLN A 242 22.88 9.14 11.93
C GLN A 242 23.67 10.43 11.66
N THR A 243 23.00 11.55 11.40
CA THR A 243 23.65 12.85 11.13
C THR A 243 24.36 13.40 12.35
N SER A 244 23.91 13.08 13.57
CA SER A 244 24.61 13.43 14.83
C SER A 244 25.77 12.49 15.18
N ASN A 245 26.10 11.51 14.34
CA ASN A 245 27.16 10.51 14.54
C ASN A 245 27.05 9.70 15.85
N ASN A 246 25.86 9.63 16.47
CA ASN A 246 25.66 8.88 17.70
C ASN A 246 25.30 7.40 17.43
N TRP A 247 26.26 6.63 16.94
CA TRP A 247 26.08 5.22 16.60
C TRP A 247 25.65 4.33 17.75
N LYS A 248 26.04 4.66 18.98
CA LYS A 248 25.65 3.93 20.20
C LYS A 248 24.15 4.07 20.48
N GLN A 249 23.63 5.29 20.36
CA GLN A 249 22.21 5.55 20.49
C GLN A 249 21.39 4.90 19.36
N LEU A 250 21.90 4.94 18.13
CA LEU A 250 21.27 4.32 16.97
C LEU A 250 21.14 2.79 17.16
N LYS A 251 22.21 2.11 17.58
CA LYS A 251 22.21 0.67 17.84
C LYS A 251 21.20 0.27 18.92
N LYS A 252 21.14 1.02 20.02
CA LYS A 252 20.17 0.78 21.10
C LYS A 252 18.73 0.99 20.61
N LEU A 253 18.47 2.05 19.84
CA LEU A 253 17.14 2.32 19.26
C LEU A 253 16.69 1.17 18.36
N ILE A 254 17.56 0.72 17.43
CA ILE A 254 17.27 -0.35 16.51
C ILE A 254 16.97 -1.65 17.25
N GLN A 255 17.79 -2.04 18.22
CA GLN A 255 17.58 -3.24 19.02
C GLN A 255 16.25 -3.19 19.80
N LYS A 256 15.93 -2.04 20.43
CA LYS A 256 14.70 -1.85 21.18
C LYS A 256 13.45 -1.96 20.28
N VAL A 257 13.49 -1.35 19.11
CA VAL A 257 12.37 -1.38 18.18
C VAL A 257 12.17 -2.76 17.58
N ILE A 258 13.24 -3.44 17.19
CA ILE A 258 13.16 -4.82 16.69
C ILE A 258 12.55 -5.73 17.75
N LEU A 259 13.03 -5.66 18.99
CA LEU A 259 12.49 -6.45 20.08
C LEU A 259 11.01 -6.18 20.31
N TYR A 260 10.59 -4.90 20.30
CA TYR A 260 9.19 -4.51 20.44
C TYR A 260 8.30 -5.09 19.33
N CYS A 261 8.75 -4.97 18.06
CA CYS A 261 7.96 -5.47 16.94
C CYS A 261 7.86 -7.01 16.92
N PHE A 262 8.95 -7.70 17.25
CA PHE A 262 8.92 -9.15 17.40
C PHE A 262 8.05 -9.59 18.58
N SER A 263 8.12 -8.92 19.73
CA SER A 263 7.27 -9.26 20.89
C SER A 263 5.78 -9.08 20.58
N LEU A 264 5.42 -7.98 19.92
CA LEU A 264 4.05 -7.74 19.46
C LEU A 264 3.62 -8.82 18.45
N GLY A 265 4.49 -9.17 17.52
CA GLY A 265 4.23 -10.21 16.52
C GLY A 265 4.04 -11.59 17.13
N PHE A 266 4.85 -11.97 18.12
CA PHE A 266 4.69 -13.22 18.85
C PHE A 266 3.41 -13.23 19.70
N PHE A 267 3.08 -12.11 20.35
CA PHE A 267 1.83 -11.98 21.08
C PHE A 267 0.62 -12.17 20.16
N CYS A 268 0.59 -11.51 19.01
CA CYS A 268 -0.48 -11.70 18.02
C CYS A 268 -0.49 -13.12 17.43
N CYS A 269 0.67 -13.72 17.21
CA CYS A 269 0.77 -15.12 16.75
C CYS A 269 0.06 -16.05 17.73
N ILE A 270 0.34 -15.95 19.02
CA ILE A 270 -0.31 -16.75 20.07
C ILE A 270 -1.82 -16.48 20.10
N LEU A 271 -2.25 -15.21 20.01
CA LEU A 271 -3.67 -14.88 19.96
C LEU A 271 -4.38 -15.53 18.76
N PHE A 272 -3.81 -15.46 17.57
CA PHE A 272 -4.42 -16.08 16.39
C PHE A 272 -4.34 -17.60 16.39
N LEU A 273 -3.34 -18.21 17.03
CA LEU A 273 -3.31 -19.66 17.24
C LEU A 273 -4.40 -20.12 18.20
N LEU A 274 -4.68 -19.36 19.25
CA LEU A 274 -5.72 -19.71 20.23
C LEU A 274 -7.13 -19.41 19.70
N PHE A 275 -7.33 -18.27 19.08
CA PHE A 275 -8.66 -17.76 18.71
C PHE A 275 -8.95 -17.77 17.21
N GLY A 276 -8.01 -18.18 16.34
CA GLY A 276 -8.16 -18.08 14.87
C GLY A 276 -9.38 -18.84 14.35
N ASN A 277 -9.63 -20.06 14.82
CA ASN A 277 -10.84 -20.80 14.44
C ASN A 277 -12.12 -20.14 14.95
N TRP A 278 -12.11 -19.63 16.16
CA TRP A 278 -13.24 -18.92 16.75
C TRP A 278 -13.57 -17.65 15.96
N ILE A 279 -12.56 -16.86 15.59
CA ILE A 279 -12.71 -15.67 14.74
C ILE A 279 -13.25 -16.08 13.36
N GLY A 280 -12.71 -17.12 12.74
CA GLY A 280 -13.16 -17.61 11.44
C GLY A 280 -14.61 -18.04 11.42
N THR A 281 -15.04 -18.78 12.44
CA THR A 281 -16.40 -19.33 12.50
C THR A 281 -17.44 -18.31 12.96
N ILE A 282 -17.14 -17.49 13.96
CA ILE A 282 -18.13 -16.56 14.55
C ILE A 282 -18.15 -15.23 13.80
N LEU A 283 -16.96 -14.63 13.50
CA LEU A 283 -16.92 -13.33 12.86
C LEU A 283 -17.15 -13.41 11.34
N PHE A 284 -16.53 -14.39 10.69
CA PHE A 284 -16.58 -14.53 9.24
C PHE A 284 -17.53 -15.63 8.74
N HIS A 285 -18.14 -16.40 9.61
CA HIS A 285 -18.98 -17.56 9.28
C HIS A 285 -18.31 -18.52 8.27
N SER A 286 -16.96 -18.63 8.34
CA SER A 286 -16.15 -19.41 7.41
C SER A 286 -15.08 -20.20 8.14
N GLN A 287 -15.21 -21.53 8.11
CA GLN A 287 -14.20 -22.42 8.66
C GLN A 287 -12.86 -22.31 7.91
N LEU A 288 -12.94 -22.05 6.60
CA LEU A 288 -11.77 -21.85 5.75
C LEU A 288 -10.96 -20.61 6.18
N ALA A 289 -11.64 -19.52 6.57
CA ALA A 289 -11.00 -18.34 7.14
C ALA A 289 -10.26 -18.65 8.45
N GLY A 290 -10.86 -19.47 9.32
CA GLY A 290 -10.22 -19.92 10.55
C GLY A 290 -8.93 -20.69 10.29
N ASN A 291 -8.96 -21.65 9.37
CA ASN A 291 -7.78 -22.43 8.98
C ASN A 291 -6.67 -21.53 8.40
N PHE A 292 -7.02 -20.54 7.59
CA PHE A 292 -6.05 -19.58 7.07
C PHE A 292 -5.46 -18.70 8.18
N LEU A 293 -6.27 -18.26 9.14
CA LEU A 293 -5.78 -17.49 10.29
C LEU A 293 -4.77 -18.29 11.13
N LEU A 294 -5.03 -19.57 11.38
CA LEU A 294 -4.10 -20.45 12.10
C LEU A 294 -2.76 -20.57 11.36
N THR A 295 -2.79 -20.82 10.06
CA THR A 295 -1.55 -20.97 9.27
C THR A 295 -0.80 -19.64 9.13
N LEU A 296 -1.53 -18.54 8.89
CA LEU A 296 -0.95 -17.21 8.74
C LEU A 296 -0.44 -16.61 10.04
N SER A 297 -0.88 -17.12 11.20
CA SER A 297 -0.42 -16.62 12.50
C SER A 297 1.10 -16.66 12.65
N TRP A 298 1.76 -17.67 12.09
CA TRP A 298 3.22 -17.81 12.08
C TRP A 298 3.96 -16.70 11.34
N ILE A 299 3.26 -15.98 10.49
CA ILE A 299 3.84 -14.88 9.70
C ILE A 299 3.93 -13.59 10.53
N CYS A 300 3.08 -13.41 11.56
CA CYS A 300 2.96 -12.18 12.32
C CYS A 300 4.28 -11.61 12.86
N PRO A 301 5.17 -12.38 13.49
CA PRO A 301 6.42 -11.85 14.02
C PRO A 301 7.30 -11.21 12.93
N PHE A 302 7.39 -11.86 11.79
CA PHE A 302 8.21 -11.41 10.67
C PHE A 302 7.56 -10.24 9.92
N LEU A 303 6.25 -10.33 9.67
CA LEU A 303 5.49 -9.30 8.98
C LEU A 303 5.56 -7.95 9.71
N TYR A 304 5.40 -7.97 11.05
CA TYR A 304 5.39 -6.74 11.84
C TYR A 304 6.80 -6.16 12.01
N ALA A 305 7.82 -7.01 12.07
CA ALA A 305 9.20 -6.56 12.10
C ALA A 305 9.67 -6.00 10.75
N ASN A 306 9.22 -6.56 9.62
CA ASN A 306 9.67 -6.16 8.29
C ASN A 306 9.37 -4.70 7.97
N SER A 307 8.21 -4.19 8.35
CA SER A 307 7.85 -2.78 8.11
C SER A 307 8.85 -1.83 8.78
N THR A 308 9.27 -2.13 10.00
CA THR A 308 10.22 -1.33 10.77
C THR A 308 11.66 -1.51 10.30
N LEU A 309 12.07 -2.74 9.98
CA LEU A 309 13.41 -3.05 9.44
C LEU A 309 13.66 -2.30 8.12
N ILE A 310 12.71 -2.37 7.19
CA ILE A 310 12.78 -1.66 5.91
C ILE A 310 12.80 -0.13 6.12
N SER A 311 12.03 0.38 7.09
CA SER A 311 12.04 1.81 7.41
C SER A 311 13.37 2.27 7.96
N ILE A 312 14.03 1.47 8.80
CA ILE A 312 15.37 1.74 9.32
C ILE A 312 16.40 1.79 8.18
N ILE A 313 16.40 0.80 7.27
CA ILE A 313 17.28 0.76 6.10
C ILE A 313 17.07 2.01 5.22
N ASN A 314 15.81 2.40 5.01
CA ASN A 314 15.47 3.62 4.27
C ASN A 314 15.92 4.90 5.01
N GLY A 315 15.84 4.92 6.35
CA GLY A 315 16.31 6.02 7.19
C GLY A 315 17.83 6.20 7.13
N LEU A 316 18.57 5.10 6.99
CA LEU A 316 20.03 5.10 6.76
C LEU A 316 20.41 5.58 5.33
N GLY A 317 19.44 5.87 4.46
CA GLY A 317 19.69 6.34 3.09
C GLY A 317 19.79 5.21 2.06
N ASN A 318 19.78 3.94 2.46
CA ASN A 318 20.04 2.78 1.60
C ASN A 318 18.75 2.24 0.94
N THR A 319 18.00 3.11 0.26
CA THR A 319 16.71 2.77 -0.36
C THR A 319 16.82 1.70 -1.46
N THR A 320 17.96 1.63 -2.16
CA THR A 320 18.20 0.59 -3.18
C THR A 320 18.25 -0.80 -2.55
N ILE A 321 18.87 -0.93 -1.38
CA ILE A 321 18.99 -2.22 -0.69
C ILE A 321 17.61 -2.65 -0.18
N SER A 322 16.85 -1.73 0.40
CA SER A 322 15.48 -2.02 0.81
C SER A 322 14.61 -2.47 -0.37
N PHE A 323 14.78 -1.86 -1.54
CA PHE A 323 14.12 -2.30 -2.77
C PHE A 323 14.53 -3.71 -3.18
N LEU A 324 15.83 -4.03 -3.20
CA LEU A 324 16.32 -5.35 -3.55
C LEU A 324 15.79 -6.44 -2.61
N ILE A 325 15.81 -6.18 -1.29
CA ILE A 325 15.28 -7.11 -0.29
C ILE A 325 13.79 -7.38 -0.50
N ASN A 326 12.99 -6.33 -0.72
CA ASN A 326 11.56 -6.49 -0.99
C ASN A 326 11.28 -7.23 -2.29
N THR A 327 12.03 -6.93 -3.35
CA THR A 327 11.92 -7.60 -4.64
C THR A 327 12.27 -9.09 -4.51
N PHE A 328 13.33 -9.40 -3.78
CA PHE A 328 13.72 -10.79 -3.51
C PHE A 328 12.61 -11.55 -2.74
N GLY A 329 12.03 -10.93 -1.72
CA GLY A 329 10.88 -11.50 -1.02
C GLY A 329 9.67 -11.78 -1.93
N LEU A 330 9.37 -10.87 -2.86
CA LEU A 330 8.31 -11.07 -3.87
C LEU A 330 8.64 -12.22 -4.83
N PHE A 331 9.89 -12.37 -5.26
CA PHE A 331 10.30 -13.51 -6.10
C PHE A 331 10.09 -14.85 -5.38
N ILE A 332 10.47 -14.97 -4.11
CA ILE A 332 10.23 -16.17 -3.31
C ILE A 332 8.72 -16.49 -3.26
N ARG A 333 7.88 -15.46 -3.08
CA ARG A 333 6.44 -15.62 -3.02
C ARG A 333 5.86 -16.08 -4.35
N ILE A 334 6.32 -15.50 -5.47
CA ILE A 334 5.91 -15.91 -6.83
C ILE A 334 6.34 -17.35 -7.12
N ILE A 335 7.56 -17.75 -6.73
CA ILE A 335 8.00 -19.15 -6.83
C ILE A 335 7.07 -20.05 -6.02
N GLY A 336 6.70 -19.65 -4.80
CA GLY A 336 5.70 -20.34 -3.97
C GLY A 336 4.38 -20.56 -4.72
N VAL A 337 3.89 -19.53 -5.40
CA VAL A 337 2.65 -19.60 -6.21
C VAL A 337 2.81 -20.56 -7.37
N ILE A 338 3.90 -20.47 -8.12
CA ILE A 338 4.06 -21.23 -9.37
C ILE A 338 4.36 -22.71 -9.10
N VAL A 339 5.17 -23.00 -8.07
CA VAL A 339 5.69 -24.36 -7.81
C VAL A 339 4.86 -25.10 -6.77
N PHE A 340 4.51 -24.45 -5.64
CA PHE A 340 3.90 -25.14 -4.53
C PHE A 340 2.36 -25.17 -4.58
N ILE A 341 1.69 -24.18 -5.16
CA ILE A 341 0.22 -24.23 -5.27
C ILE A 341 -0.25 -25.44 -6.08
N PRO A 342 0.34 -25.79 -7.26
CA PRO A 342 -0.10 -26.96 -8.00
C PRO A 342 0.10 -28.31 -7.28
N GLN A 343 0.98 -28.34 -6.26
CA GLN A 343 1.31 -29.57 -5.53
C GLN A 343 0.50 -29.73 -4.24
N ILE A 344 0.34 -28.67 -3.47
CA ILE A 344 -0.25 -28.71 -2.13
C ILE A 344 -1.40 -27.71 -1.94
N GLY A 345 -1.92 -27.16 -3.04
CA GLY A 345 -3.05 -26.23 -3.04
C GLY A 345 -2.74 -24.92 -2.33
N MET A 346 -3.74 -24.35 -1.66
CA MET A 346 -3.64 -23.05 -0.99
C MET A 346 -2.55 -23.02 0.11
N ASN A 347 -2.26 -24.13 0.74
CA ASN A 347 -1.18 -24.23 1.72
C ASN A 347 0.17 -23.89 1.11
N GLY A 348 0.39 -24.19 -0.18
CA GLY A 348 1.62 -23.83 -0.89
C GLY A 348 1.85 -22.33 -0.94
N TYR A 349 0.79 -21.55 -1.13
CA TYR A 349 0.86 -20.10 -1.05
C TYR A 349 1.19 -19.60 0.35
N LEU A 350 0.51 -20.14 1.37
CA LEU A 350 0.69 -19.73 2.77
C LEU A 350 2.13 -19.96 3.24
N TRP A 351 2.71 -21.12 2.90
CA TRP A 351 4.12 -21.41 3.17
C TRP A 351 5.07 -20.54 2.36
N GLY A 352 4.76 -20.26 1.08
CA GLY A 352 5.51 -19.33 0.26
C GLY A 352 5.51 -17.91 0.83
N LEU A 353 4.39 -17.46 1.36
CA LEU A 353 4.26 -16.17 2.03
C LEU A 353 5.13 -16.11 3.31
N LEU A 354 5.10 -17.17 4.14
CA LEU A 354 5.95 -17.30 5.33
C LEU A 354 7.43 -17.26 4.95
N ALA A 355 7.85 -18.05 3.98
CA ALA A 355 9.24 -18.10 3.52
C ALA A 355 9.70 -16.72 2.99
N SER A 356 8.84 -16.01 2.26
CA SER A 356 9.09 -14.65 1.80
C SER A 356 9.32 -13.69 2.96
N GLN A 357 8.41 -13.64 3.93
CA GLN A 357 8.51 -12.73 5.07
C GLN A 357 9.74 -13.04 5.96
N LEU A 358 10.04 -14.31 6.16
CA LEU A 358 11.24 -14.79 6.84
C LEU A 358 12.51 -14.32 6.12
N SER A 359 12.58 -14.49 4.80
CA SER A 359 13.73 -14.09 3.98
C SER A 359 13.96 -12.58 4.06
N VAL A 360 12.91 -11.77 3.96
CA VAL A 360 13.00 -10.31 4.10
C VAL A 360 13.51 -9.93 5.48
N SER A 361 13.03 -10.57 6.56
CA SER A 361 13.51 -10.34 7.93
C SER A 361 14.97 -10.67 8.09
N VAL A 362 15.38 -11.87 7.66
CA VAL A 362 16.77 -12.35 7.79
C VAL A 362 17.72 -11.45 7.02
N LEU A 363 17.42 -11.15 5.75
CA LEU A 363 18.28 -10.28 4.92
C LEU A 363 18.38 -8.87 5.50
N SER A 364 17.27 -8.32 6.02
CA SER A 364 17.27 -7.00 6.64
C SER A 364 18.12 -6.96 7.92
N ILE A 365 18.00 -7.97 8.78
CA ILE A 365 18.78 -8.07 10.02
C ILE A 365 20.27 -8.28 9.71
N LEU A 366 20.60 -9.17 8.77
CA LEU A 366 21.99 -9.38 8.33
C LEU A 366 22.61 -8.09 7.78
N TYR A 367 21.88 -7.39 6.93
CA TYR A 367 22.34 -6.11 6.39
C TYR A 367 22.57 -5.08 7.50
N LEU A 368 21.62 -4.91 8.41
CA LEU A 368 21.74 -3.96 9.52
C LEU A 368 22.88 -4.32 10.46
N SER A 369 23.09 -5.59 10.78
CA SER A 369 24.20 -6.04 11.63
C SER A 369 25.56 -5.78 10.96
N CYS A 370 25.70 -6.06 9.68
CA CYS A 370 26.92 -5.77 8.94
C CYS A 370 27.18 -4.26 8.82
N HIS A 371 26.13 -3.47 8.59
CA HIS A 371 26.26 -2.02 8.47
C HIS A 371 26.64 -1.35 9.79
N LEU A 372 26.03 -1.77 10.90
CA LEU A 372 26.30 -1.23 12.23
C LEU A 372 27.66 -1.64 12.79
N ASN A 373 28.18 -2.78 12.38
CA ASN A 373 29.53 -3.24 12.78
C ASN A 373 30.67 -2.47 12.09
N LYS A 374 30.39 -1.79 10.96
CA LYS A 374 31.37 -0.90 10.30
C LYS A 374 31.65 0.37 11.09
N TYR A 375 30.78 0.71 12.03
CA TYR A 375 30.91 1.90 12.88
C TYR A 375 30.95 1.43 14.36
N PRO A 376 32.12 1.02 14.85
CA PRO A 376 32.27 0.61 16.25
C PRO A 376 31.88 1.78 17.17
N PRO A 377 31.27 1.51 18.32
CA PRO A 377 30.98 2.54 19.31
C PRO A 377 32.28 3.14 19.82
N ALA A 378 32.45 4.45 19.60
CA ALA A 378 33.50 5.21 20.28
C ALA A 378 33.25 5.21 21.78
#